data_926f92f6de4454d34ab091b54b8b7b15
#
_entry.id   926f92f6de4454d34ab091b54b8b7b15
#
_cell.length_a   1.000
_cell.length_b   1.000
_cell.length_c   1.000
_cell.angle_alpha   90.00
_cell.angle_beta   90.00
_cell.angle_gamma   90.00
#
_symmetry.space_group_name_H-M   'P 1'
#
loop_
_entity.id
_entity.type
_entity.pdbx_description
1 polymer ?
#
loop_
_entity_poly.entity_id
_entity_poly.type
_entity_poly.pdbx_seq_one_letter_code
_entity_poly.pdbx_strand_id
1 'polypeptide(L)'
;MPRNGERGFTMIEILVVLLIVAVLSAIAIPLFVNQRDKARDADAKTAVTVAVGAMEVFHQDHNTFAGADAAALVTIEPSLAEAPGLTVDADDDRYTLLVDSKSGGQFTVEHTLTSTDRTCDPAGHGSCRADGTW
;
A
#
# COMPACT_ATOMS: atom_id res chain seq x y z
N MET A 1 -45.22 -38.24 -27.83
CA MET A 1 -43.99 -37.56 -27.39
C MET A 1 -44.21 -37.07 -25.96
N PRO A 2 -43.53 -37.54 -24.95
CA PRO A 2 -43.65 -36.98 -23.60
C PRO A 2 -43.02 -35.59 -23.60
N ARG A 3 -43.80 -34.59 -23.27
CA ARG A 3 -43.32 -33.24 -22.97
C ARG A 3 -42.59 -33.32 -21.65
N ASN A 4 -41.27 -33.17 -21.68
CA ASN A 4 -40.48 -32.94 -20.48
C ASN A 4 -41.02 -31.67 -19.81
N GLY A 5 -41.61 -31.85 -18.62
CA GLY A 5 -42.12 -30.73 -17.84
C GLY A 5 -40.98 -29.79 -17.47
N GLU A 6 -40.94 -28.62 -18.07
CA GLU A 6 -40.08 -27.50 -17.67
C GLU A 6 -40.48 -27.12 -16.24
N ARG A 7 -39.68 -27.52 -15.26
CA ARG A 7 -39.81 -27.06 -13.88
C ARG A 7 -39.28 -25.62 -13.80
N GLY A 8 -40.19 -24.67 -13.80
CA GLY A 8 -39.88 -23.28 -13.53
C GLY A 8 -39.49 -23.09 -12.04
N PHE A 9 -38.57 -22.16 -11.77
CA PHE A 9 -38.23 -21.74 -10.42
C PHE A 9 -39.43 -21.08 -9.72
N THR A 10 -39.63 -21.38 -8.44
CA THR A 10 -40.64 -20.73 -7.63
C THR A 10 -40.16 -19.36 -7.14
N MET A 11 -41.08 -18.43 -6.93
CA MET A 11 -40.75 -17.08 -6.42
C MET A 11 -40.09 -17.16 -5.05
N ILE A 12 -40.50 -18.07 -4.19
CA ILE A 12 -39.91 -18.28 -2.86
C ILE A 12 -38.48 -18.85 -2.94
N GLU A 13 -38.19 -19.69 -3.91
CA GLU A 13 -36.87 -20.27 -4.11
C GLU A 13 -35.84 -19.18 -4.46
N ILE A 14 -36.20 -18.21 -5.29
CA ILE A 14 -35.37 -17.04 -5.59
C ILE A 14 -35.23 -16.14 -4.37
N LEU A 15 -36.30 -15.90 -3.61
CA LEU A 15 -36.24 -15.07 -2.40
C LEU A 15 -35.29 -15.65 -1.35
N VAL A 16 -35.31 -16.95 -1.14
CA VAL A 16 -34.39 -17.62 -0.18
C VAL A 16 -32.96 -17.53 -0.65
N VAL A 17 -32.69 -17.71 -1.94
CA VAL A 17 -31.34 -17.57 -2.50
C VAL A 17 -30.82 -16.16 -2.32
N LEU A 18 -31.64 -15.13 -2.61
CA LEU A 18 -31.25 -13.73 -2.42
C LEU A 18 -30.99 -13.40 -0.94
N LEU A 19 -31.78 -13.97 -0.02
CA LEU A 19 -31.54 -13.80 1.42
C LEU A 19 -30.20 -14.37 1.84
N ILE A 20 -29.86 -15.59 1.41
CA ILE A 20 -28.58 -16.23 1.72
C ILE A 20 -27.41 -15.40 1.16
N VAL A 21 -27.49 -14.99 -0.11
CA VAL A 21 -26.47 -14.17 -0.75
C VAL A 21 -26.27 -12.83 -0.02
N ALA A 22 -27.37 -12.19 0.40
CA ALA A 22 -27.32 -10.93 1.15
C ALA A 22 -26.57 -11.09 2.48
N VAL A 23 -26.88 -12.14 3.25
CA VAL A 23 -26.21 -12.41 4.53
C VAL A 23 -24.72 -12.73 4.35
N LEU A 24 -24.38 -13.56 3.37
CA LEU A 24 -22.98 -13.89 3.07
C LEU A 24 -22.19 -12.66 2.61
N SER A 25 -22.79 -11.81 1.77
CA SER A 25 -22.18 -10.57 1.27
C SER A 25 -21.90 -9.56 2.39
N ALA A 26 -22.78 -9.47 3.38
CA ALA A 26 -22.61 -8.57 4.52
C ALA A 26 -21.32 -8.84 5.32
N ILE A 27 -20.85 -10.07 5.35
CA ILE A 27 -19.61 -10.47 6.03
C ILE A 27 -18.41 -10.40 5.08
N ALA A 28 -18.56 -10.84 3.84
CA ALA A 28 -17.47 -10.99 2.88
C ALA A 28 -16.92 -9.64 2.39
N ILE A 29 -17.79 -8.65 2.15
CA ILE A 29 -17.39 -7.35 1.57
C ILE A 29 -16.41 -6.59 2.47
N PRO A 30 -16.68 -6.35 3.78
CA PRO A 30 -15.76 -5.60 4.64
C PRO A 30 -14.40 -6.29 4.79
N LEU A 31 -14.36 -7.62 4.84
CA LEU A 31 -13.11 -8.37 4.91
C LEU A 31 -12.28 -8.19 3.63
N PHE A 32 -12.92 -8.19 2.47
CA PHE A 32 -12.24 -8.01 1.19
C PHE A 32 -11.64 -6.61 1.05
N VAL A 33 -12.35 -5.57 1.45
CA VAL A 33 -11.86 -4.17 1.41
C VAL A 33 -10.60 -4.03 2.26
N ASN A 34 -10.61 -4.53 3.50
CA ASN A 34 -9.45 -4.48 4.39
C ASN A 34 -8.22 -5.22 3.81
N GLN A 35 -8.41 -6.37 3.16
CA GLN A 35 -7.32 -7.10 2.53
C GLN A 35 -6.74 -6.34 1.32
N ARG A 36 -7.59 -5.68 0.55
CA ARG A 36 -7.17 -4.85 -0.57
C ARG A 36 -6.35 -3.65 -0.12
N ASP A 37 -6.72 -3.00 0.98
CA ASP A 37 -5.98 -1.86 1.52
C ASP A 37 -4.61 -2.30 2.05
N LYS A 38 -4.53 -3.45 2.73
CA LYS A 38 -3.24 -4.03 3.14
C LYS A 38 -2.32 -4.37 1.96
N ALA A 39 -2.88 -4.83 0.84
CA ALA A 39 -2.10 -5.10 -0.36
C ALA A 39 -1.52 -3.81 -0.97
N ARG A 40 -2.32 -2.74 -1.03
CA ARG A 40 -1.86 -1.42 -1.49
C ARG A 40 -0.78 -0.82 -0.60
N ASP A 41 -0.91 -1.02 0.70
CA ASP A 41 0.11 -0.59 1.67
C ASP A 41 1.41 -1.38 1.51
N ALA A 42 1.32 -2.67 1.17
CA ALA A 42 2.50 -3.48 0.88
C ALA A 42 3.28 -2.95 -0.34
N ASP A 43 2.58 -2.50 -1.37
CA ASP A 43 3.20 -1.85 -2.53
C ASP A 43 3.93 -0.55 -2.12
N ALA A 44 3.29 0.30 -1.31
CA ALA A 44 3.90 1.53 -0.82
C ALA A 44 5.13 1.26 0.07
N LYS A 45 5.05 0.28 0.97
CA LYS A 45 6.21 -0.15 1.80
C LYS A 45 7.36 -0.68 0.95
N THR A 46 7.05 -1.41 -0.11
CA THR A 46 8.06 -1.90 -1.05
C THR A 46 8.72 -0.71 -1.75
N ALA A 47 7.94 0.25 -2.25
CA ALA A 47 8.46 1.43 -2.92
C ALA A 47 9.37 2.27 -2.02
N VAL A 48 8.98 2.54 -0.77
CA VAL A 48 9.84 3.29 0.16
C VAL A 48 11.09 2.50 0.54
N THR A 49 11.02 1.18 0.63
CA THR A 49 12.20 0.33 0.89
C THR A 49 13.18 0.34 -0.29
N VAL A 50 12.65 0.32 -1.52
CA VAL A 50 13.46 0.46 -2.74
C VAL A 50 14.10 1.85 -2.79
N ALA A 51 13.37 2.90 -2.38
CA ALA A 51 13.91 4.26 -2.30
C ALA A 51 15.06 4.37 -1.27
N VAL A 52 14.99 3.67 -0.14
CA VAL A 52 16.12 3.55 0.81
C VAL A 52 17.35 2.96 0.12
N GLY A 53 17.19 1.89 -0.64
CA GLY A 53 18.29 1.31 -1.41
C GLY A 53 18.88 2.28 -2.44
N ALA A 54 18.04 3.05 -3.12
CA ALA A 54 18.51 4.07 -4.06
C ALA A 54 19.25 5.22 -3.36
N MET A 55 18.84 5.61 -2.15
CA MET A 55 19.58 6.59 -1.33
C MET A 55 20.98 6.10 -0.94
N GLU A 56 21.12 4.83 -0.62
CA GLU A 56 22.43 4.25 -0.32
C GLU A 56 23.36 4.25 -1.56
N VAL A 57 22.82 3.96 -2.75
CA VAL A 57 23.57 4.07 -4.01
C VAL A 57 23.97 5.53 -4.27
N PHE A 58 23.04 6.47 -4.09
CA PHE A 58 23.33 7.89 -4.24
C PHE A 58 24.46 8.33 -3.31
N HIS A 59 24.43 7.91 -2.05
CA HIS A 59 25.47 8.22 -1.07
C HIS A 59 26.83 7.63 -1.44
N GLN A 60 26.86 6.41 -1.98
CA GLN A 60 28.12 5.78 -2.44
C GLN A 60 28.78 6.59 -3.57
N ASP A 61 27.99 7.18 -4.46
CA ASP A 61 28.48 7.94 -5.59
C ASP A 61 28.90 9.38 -5.22
N HIS A 62 28.22 9.99 -4.24
CA HIS A 62 28.38 11.42 -3.90
C HIS A 62 29.03 11.65 -2.53
N ASN A 63 29.16 10.63 -1.67
CA ASN A 63 29.58 10.68 -0.25
C ASN A 63 28.73 11.63 0.63
N THR A 64 27.51 11.90 0.25
CA THR A 64 26.51 12.71 0.96
C THR A 64 25.12 12.32 0.47
N PHE A 65 24.09 12.59 1.28
CA PHE A 65 22.69 12.52 0.84
C PHE A 65 22.21 13.88 0.32
N ALA A 66 22.95 14.96 0.57
CA ALA A 66 22.56 16.30 0.14
C ALA A 66 22.39 16.38 -1.38
N GLY A 67 21.27 16.95 -1.79
CA GLY A 67 20.92 17.09 -3.20
C GLY A 67 20.22 15.87 -3.81
N ALA A 68 20.02 14.80 -3.04
CA ALA A 68 19.15 13.72 -3.46
C ALA A 68 17.69 14.21 -3.53
N ASP A 69 17.04 13.95 -4.63
CA ASP A 69 15.62 14.21 -4.85
C ASP A 69 14.92 13.02 -5.52
N ALA A 70 13.62 13.09 -5.67
CA ALA A 70 12.86 12.01 -6.29
C ALA A 70 13.33 11.69 -7.73
N ALA A 71 13.76 12.69 -8.50
CA ALA A 71 14.23 12.49 -9.87
C ALA A 71 15.59 11.78 -9.90
N ALA A 72 16.50 12.09 -8.98
CA ALA A 72 17.78 11.41 -8.82
C ALA A 72 17.56 9.92 -8.47
N LEU A 73 16.62 9.64 -7.54
CA LEU A 73 16.29 8.27 -7.15
C LEU A 73 15.68 7.48 -8.30
N VAL A 74 14.78 8.07 -9.09
CA VAL A 74 14.20 7.42 -10.28
C VAL A 74 15.27 7.13 -11.35
N THR A 75 16.32 7.95 -11.43
CA THR A 75 17.43 7.68 -12.36
C THR A 75 18.24 6.45 -11.93
N ILE A 76 18.41 6.24 -10.62
CA ILE A 76 19.09 5.07 -10.04
C ILE A 76 18.20 3.84 -10.13
N GLU A 77 16.93 3.99 -9.74
CA GLU A 77 15.94 2.91 -9.70
C GLU A 77 14.64 3.34 -10.41
N PRO A 78 14.50 3.02 -11.72
CA PRO A 78 13.36 3.45 -12.53
C PRO A 78 11.99 3.00 -12.02
N SER A 79 11.92 1.92 -11.24
CA SER A 79 10.65 1.45 -10.66
C SER A 79 10.01 2.48 -9.72
N LEU A 80 10.79 3.39 -9.16
CA LEU A 80 10.31 4.47 -8.31
C LEU A 80 9.47 5.53 -9.04
N ALA A 81 9.49 5.55 -10.37
CA ALA A 81 8.59 6.40 -11.16
C ALA A 81 7.11 6.07 -10.95
N GLU A 82 6.80 4.83 -10.57
CA GLU A 82 5.45 4.36 -10.26
C GLU A 82 5.05 4.57 -8.78
N ALA A 83 5.97 5.03 -7.93
CA ALA A 83 5.72 5.25 -6.49
C ALA A 83 4.87 6.51 -6.28
N PRO A 84 3.61 6.38 -5.79
CA PRO A 84 2.74 7.52 -5.60
C PRO A 84 3.30 8.48 -4.54
N GLY A 85 3.35 9.77 -4.87
CA GLY A 85 3.71 10.81 -3.91
C GLY A 85 5.12 10.68 -3.32
N LEU A 86 6.05 10.02 -4.02
CA LEU A 86 7.44 9.91 -3.55
C LEU A 86 8.02 11.29 -3.29
N THR A 87 8.36 11.55 -2.04
CA THR A 87 9.01 12.79 -1.59
C THR A 87 10.33 12.45 -0.90
N VAL A 88 11.34 13.20 -1.23
CA VAL A 88 12.71 13.08 -0.69
C VAL A 88 13.11 14.41 -0.09
N ASP A 89 13.47 14.41 1.18
CA ASP A 89 14.08 15.52 1.88
C ASP A 89 15.41 15.03 2.47
N ALA A 90 16.52 15.60 2.04
CA ALA A 90 17.85 15.07 2.35
C ALA A 90 18.86 16.20 2.64
N ASP A 91 19.59 16.00 3.73
CA ASP A 91 20.78 16.78 4.13
C ASP A 91 22.04 15.89 4.00
N ASP A 92 23.19 16.39 4.44
CA ASP A 92 24.48 15.69 4.31
C ASP A 92 24.46 14.27 4.89
N ASP A 93 23.88 14.09 6.09
CA ASP A 93 23.95 12.86 6.88
C ASP A 93 22.60 12.26 7.23
N ARG A 94 21.51 12.78 6.71
CA ARG A 94 20.15 12.32 7.00
C ARG A 94 19.22 12.50 5.82
N TYR A 95 18.18 11.70 5.80
CA TYR A 95 17.11 11.85 4.83
C TYR A 95 15.76 11.41 5.39
N THR A 96 14.71 11.95 4.82
CA THR A 96 13.33 11.52 5.02
C THR A 96 12.73 11.15 3.67
N LEU A 97 12.20 9.94 3.58
CA LEU A 97 11.48 9.43 2.42
C LEU A 97 10.03 9.25 2.78
N LEU A 98 9.13 9.68 1.92
CA LEU A 98 7.70 9.48 2.07
C LEU A 98 7.12 8.93 0.77
N VAL A 99 6.23 7.95 0.89
CA VAL A 99 5.46 7.38 -0.22
C VAL A 99 4.00 7.29 0.19
N ASP A 100 3.10 7.72 -0.69
CA ASP A 100 1.67 7.58 -0.49
C ASP A 100 1.21 6.17 -0.85
N SER A 101 0.26 5.64 -0.07
CA SER A 101 -0.44 4.41 -0.42
C SER A 101 -1.74 4.72 -1.15
N LYS A 102 -2.08 3.89 -2.14
CA LYS A 102 -3.39 3.92 -2.81
C LYS A 102 -4.56 3.55 -1.88
N SER A 103 -4.28 3.13 -0.64
CA SER A 103 -5.27 2.96 0.43
C SER A 103 -5.66 4.28 1.11
N GLY A 104 -4.88 5.35 0.89
CA GLY A 104 -5.01 6.65 1.54
C GLY A 104 -4.07 6.85 2.73
N GLY A 105 -3.18 5.88 3.02
CA GLY A 105 -2.13 6.03 4.02
C GLY A 105 -0.82 6.55 3.44
N GLN A 106 0.10 6.95 4.33
CA GLN A 106 1.46 7.38 3.98
C GLN A 106 2.46 6.53 4.76
N PHE A 107 3.58 6.21 4.13
CA PHE A 107 4.68 5.47 4.75
C PHE A 107 5.95 6.28 4.66
N THR A 108 6.58 6.52 5.80
CA THR A 108 7.75 7.37 5.95
C THR A 108 8.92 6.58 6.51
N VAL A 109 10.10 6.83 5.97
CA VAL A 109 11.38 6.39 6.54
C VAL A 109 12.21 7.64 6.83
N GLU A 110 12.63 7.79 8.07
CA GLU A 110 13.56 8.81 8.50
C GLU A 110 14.88 8.15 8.89
N HIS A 111 15.94 8.50 8.20
CA HIS A 111 17.29 8.04 8.45
C HIS A 111 18.12 9.17 9.04
N THR A 112 18.78 8.86 10.14
CA THR A 112 19.73 9.76 10.83
C THR A 112 21.04 9.00 11.08
N LEU A 113 22.08 9.69 11.54
CA LEU A 113 23.38 9.06 11.91
C LEU A 113 23.26 7.92 12.93
N THR A 114 22.20 7.89 13.72
CA THR A 114 22.06 6.98 14.87
C THR A 114 20.88 6.01 14.76
N SER A 115 19.88 6.33 13.93
CA SER A 115 18.66 5.52 13.81
C SER A 115 18.08 5.55 12.40
N THR A 116 17.26 4.54 12.13
CA THR A 116 16.34 4.52 10.98
C THR A 116 14.97 4.21 11.51
N ASP A 117 14.09 5.19 11.47
CA ASP A 117 12.74 5.09 11.99
C ASP A 117 11.74 4.92 10.83
N ARG A 118 10.72 4.09 11.05
CA ARG A 118 9.68 3.78 10.07
C ARG A 118 8.33 4.10 10.66
N THR A 119 7.67 5.11 10.10
CA THR A 119 6.38 5.58 10.58
C THR A 119 5.34 5.54 9.48
N CYS A 120 4.08 5.52 9.86
CA CYS A 120 2.95 5.54 8.95
C CYS A 120 1.78 6.34 9.52
N ASP A 121 0.98 6.90 8.64
CA ASP A 121 -0.20 7.69 8.97
C ASP A 121 -1.35 7.36 8.00
N PRO A 122 -2.61 7.20 8.46
CA PRO A 122 -3.05 7.22 9.86
C PRO A 122 -2.73 5.92 10.61
N ALA A 123 -2.33 6.06 11.86
CA ALA A 123 -2.03 4.92 12.73
C ALA A 123 -3.26 4.00 12.90
N GLY A 124 -3.02 2.68 12.89
CA GLY A 124 -4.08 1.68 13.02
C GLY A 124 -4.93 1.45 11.76
N HIS A 125 -4.62 2.11 10.64
CA HIS A 125 -5.32 1.93 9.37
C HIS A 125 -4.53 1.05 8.40
N GLY A 126 -5.23 0.16 7.68
CA GLY A 126 -4.61 -0.74 6.70
C GLY A 126 -3.55 -1.63 7.34
N SER A 127 -2.30 -1.46 6.92
CA SER A 127 -1.14 -2.17 7.48
C SER A 127 -0.25 -1.29 8.37
N CYS A 128 -0.68 -0.07 8.70
CA CYS A 128 -0.06 0.77 9.70
C CYS A 128 -0.45 0.30 11.10
N ARG A 129 0.52 0.10 11.99
CA ARG A 129 0.26 -0.34 13.36
C ARG A 129 -0.41 0.77 14.17
N ALA A 130 -1.02 0.40 15.30
CA ALA A 130 -1.68 1.35 16.19
C ALA A 130 -0.72 2.37 16.84
N ASP A 131 0.58 2.05 16.89
CA ASP A 131 1.64 2.94 17.37
C ASP A 131 2.22 3.86 16.27
N GLY A 132 1.67 3.80 15.06
CA GLY A 132 2.14 4.59 13.91
C GLY A 132 3.44 4.08 13.29
N THR A 133 3.83 2.82 13.55
CA THR A 133 5.02 2.19 12.95
C THR A 133 4.64 1.11 11.93
N TRP A 134 5.61 0.69 11.11
CA TRP A 134 5.42 -0.37 10.11
C TRP A 134 6.67 -1.23 9.89
#